data_c542f3f98daeb33d9e7c3efd07decbbb
#
_entry.id   c542f3f98daeb33d9e7c3efd07decbbb
#
_cell.length_a   1.000
_cell.length_b   1.000
_cell.length_c   1.000
_cell.angle_alpha   90.00
_cell.angle_beta   90.00
_cell.angle_gamma   90.00
#
_symmetry.space_group_name_H-M   'P 1'
#
loop_
_entity.id
_entity.type
_entity.pdbx_description
1 polymer ?
#
loop_
_entity_poly.entity_id
_entity_poly.type
_entity_poly.pdbx_seq_one_letter_code
_entity_poly.pdbx_strand_id
1 'polypeptide(L)'
;MIQPEPGSAEERELAEGGEIELLGRMPWSSNATFLVKLDLAGVESLAIYKPRKGERPLWDFPRGTLCDREVAAHRVSEALGWGIVPLTILRDGPAGVGMVQRFVEHDPEEHFFTLRDRFADVFRRFGLPDSIAA
;
A
#
# COMPACT_ATOMS: atom_id res chain seq x y z
N MET A 1 5.46 -20.98 -6.30
CA MET A 1 5.44 -19.51 -6.20
C MET A 1 6.45 -19.06 -5.17
N ILE A 2 7.38 -18.23 -5.57
CA ILE A 2 8.39 -17.67 -4.68
C ILE A 2 7.98 -16.25 -4.35
N GLN A 3 7.77 -15.97 -3.07
CA GLN A 3 7.44 -14.63 -2.60
C GLN A 3 8.69 -13.99 -1.99
N PRO A 4 8.99 -12.73 -2.30
CA PRO A 4 10.12 -12.06 -1.71
C PRO A 4 9.86 -11.71 -0.24
N GLU A 5 10.93 -11.66 0.54
CA GLU A 5 10.85 -11.22 1.92
C GLU A 5 10.47 -9.74 2.02
N PRO A 6 9.62 -9.38 2.99
CA PRO A 6 9.29 -7.97 3.21
C PRO A 6 10.54 -7.13 3.48
N GLY A 7 10.63 -5.98 2.81
CA GLY A 7 11.78 -5.08 2.96
C GLY A 7 13.02 -5.47 2.18
N SER A 8 12.99 -6.56 1.41
CA SER A 8 14.13 -7.01 0.63
C SER A 8 14.27 -6.24 -0.68
N ALA A 9 15.48 -6.30 -1.27
CA ALA A 9 15.72 -5.75 -2.60
C ALA A 9 14.87 -6.47 -3.66
N GLU A 10 14.63 -7.76 -3.50
CA GLU A 10 13.78 -8.54 -4.41
C GLU A 10 12.34 -8.05 -4.41
N GLU A 11 11.81 -7.70 -3.26
CA GLU A 11 10.46 -7.12 -3.16
C GLU A 11 10.38 -5.82 -3.94
N ARG A 12 11.37 -4.96 -3.79
CA ARG A 12 11.40 -3.67 -4.50
C ARG A 12 11.57 -3.88 -6.01
N GLU A 13 12.44 -4.76 -6.43
CA GLU A 13 12.62 -5.06 -7.85
C GLU A 13 11.35 -5.60 -8.48
N LEU A 14 10.66 -6.50 -7.77
CA LEU A 14 9.38 -7.05 -8.23
C LEU A 14 8.33 -5.95 -8.35
N ALA A 15 8.24 -5.07 -7.36
CA ALA A 15 7.27 -3.97 -7.38
C ALA A 15 7.55 -3.00 -8.52
N GLU A 16 8.82 -2.67 -8.76
CA GLU A 16 9.20 -1.69 -9.78
C GLU A 16 9.17 -2.24 -11.20
N GLY A 17 9.57 -3.50 -11.41
CA GLY A 17 9.77 -4.07 -12.73
C GLY A 17 8.92 -5.27 -13.08
N GLY A 18 8.13 -5.78 -12.15
CA GLY A 18 7.30 -6.97 -12.39
C GLY A 18 6.14 -6.68 -13.35
N GLU A 19 5.73 -7.70 -14.08
CA GLU A 19 4.51 -7.63 -14.87
C GLU A 19 3.30 -7.59 -13.93
N ILE A 20 2.33 -6.76 -14.28
CA ILE A 20 1.10 -6.59 -13.50
C ILE A 20 -0.03 -7.34 -14.20
N GLU A 21 -0.61 -8.31 -13.52
CA GLU A 21 -1.82 -9.00 -13.96
C GLU A 21 -2.98 -8.58 -13.07
N LEU A 22 -4.01 -7.99 -13.66
CA LEU A 22 -5.22 -7.60 -12.94
C LEU A 22 -6.01 -8.86 -12.55
N LEU A 23 -6.24 -9.05 -11.26
CA LEU A 23 -7.03 -10.17 -10.76
C LEU A 23 -8.48 -9.79 -10.48
N GLY A 24 -8.72 -8.55 -10.09
CA GLY A 24 -10.06 -8.07 -9.81
C GLY A 24 -10.08 -6.66 -9.29
N ARG A 25 -11.26 -6.04 -9.35
CA ARG A 25 -11.48 -4.72 -8.78
C ARG A 25 -12.12 -4.87 -7.40
N MET A 26 -11.66 -4.08 -6.45
CA MET A 26 -12.24 -4.06 -5.11
C MET A 26 -13.49 -3.19 -5.10
N PRO A 27 -14.70 -3.80 -4.91
CA PRO A 27 -15.95 -3.09 -5.10
C PRO A 27 -16.27 -2.08 -4.00
N TRP A 28 -15.68 -2.25 -2.82
CA TRP A 28 -15.94 -1.35 -1.68
C TRP A 28 -15.06 -0.10 -1.68
N SER A 29 -14.09 -0.02 -2.58
CA SER A 29 -13.22 1.15 -2.65
C SER A 29 -13.89 2.28 -3.40
N SER A 30 -13.77 3.51 -2.89
CA SER A 30 -14.26 4.72 -3.57
C SER A 30 -13.39 5.11 -4.75
N ASN A 31 -12.11 4.71 -4.75
CA ASN A 31 -11.18 4.88 -5.86
C ASN A 31 -11.08 3.59 -6.66
N ALA A 32 -10.67 3.68 -7.92
CA ALA A 32 -10.40 2.48 -8.70
C ALA A 32 -9.21 1.74 -8.06
N THR A 33 -9.49 0.60 -7.44
CA THR A 33 -8.52 -0.19 -6.71
C THR A 33 -8.58 -1.61 -7.22
N PHE A 34 -7.43 -2.14 -7.61
CA PHE A 34 -7.33 -3.47 -8.19
C PHE A 34 -6.41 -4.36 -7.35
N LEU A 35 -6.85 -5.60 -7.15
CA LEU A 35 -5.96 -6.66 -6.69
C LEU A 35 -5.19 -7.16 -7.91
N VAL A 36 -3.88 -7.22 -7.81
CA VAL A 36 -3.02 -7.61 -8.92
C VAL A 36 -2.00 -8.65 -8.46
N LYS A 37 -1.50 -9.40 -9.43
CA LYS A 37 -0.34 -10.26 -9.24
C LYS A 37 0.84 -9.62 -9.94
N LEU A 38 1.96 -9.54 -9.23
CA LEU A 38 3.24 -9.11 -9.78
C LEU A 38 4.08 -10.35 -10.06
N ASP A 39 4.73 -10.39 -11.21
CA ASP A 39 5.61 -11.48 -11.62
C ASP A 39 6.87 -10.93 -12.27
N LEU A 40 8.03 -11.36 -11.76
CA LEU A 40 9.33 -11.04 -12.34
C LEU A 40 10.21 -12.28 -12.25
N ALA A 41 10.42 -12.94 -13.40
CA ALA A 41 11.30 -14.11 -13.50
C ALA A 41 10.97 -15.22 -12.50
N GLY A 42 9.66 -15.48 -12.29
CA GLY A 42 9.18 -16.52 -11.37
C GLY A 42 9.03 -16.09 -9.93
N VAL A 43 9.46 -14.87 -9.58
CA VAL A 43 9.18 -14.26 -8.27
C VAL A 43 7.82 -13.58 -8.37
N GLU A 44 6.90 -13.93 -7.49
CA GLU A 44 5.52 -13.45 -7.56
C GLU A 44 5.06 -12.90 -6.20
N SER A 45 4.18 -11.92 -6.24
CA SER A 45 3.44 -11.50 -5.04
C SER A 45 2.12 -10.85 -5.43
N LEU A 46 1.22 -10.78 -4.47
CA LEU A 46 -0.01 -10.01 -4.60
C LEU A 46 0.26 -8.56 -4.22
N ALA A 47 -0.44 -7.65 -4.89
CA ALA A 47 -0.33 -6.23 -4.63
C ALA A 47 -1.67 -5.53 -4.88
N ILE A 48 -1.76 -4.32 -4.38
CA ILE A 48 -2.85 -3.40 -4.66
C ILE A 48 -2.33 -2.38 -5.66
N TYR A 49 -3.08 -2.17 -6.73
CA TYR A 49 -2.78 -1.16 -7.75
C TYR A 49 -3.89 -0.13 -7.78
N LYS A 50 -3.52 1.13 -7.62
CA LYS A 50 -4.45 2.27 -7.69
C LYS A 50 -3.97 3.23 -8.77
N PRO A 51 -4.57 3.23 -9.96
CA PRO A 51 -4.19 4.20 -11.00
C PRO A 51 -4.55 5.62 -10.57
N ARG A 52 -3.65 6.57 -10.88
CA ARG A 52 -3.85 7.98 -10.49
C ARG A 52 -5.14 8.55 -11.07
N LYS A 53 -5.45 8.24 -12.32
CA LYS A 53 -6.66 8.72 -12.97
C LYS A 53 -7.95 8.17 -12.37
N GLY A 54 -7.87 7.12 -11.56
CA GLY A 54 -9.04 6.56 -10.85
C GLY A 54 -9.27 7.17 -9.49
N GLU A 55 -8.47 8.17 -9.10
CA GLU A 55 -8.62 8.85 -7.82
C GLU A 55 -9.88 9.71 -7.82
N ARG A 56 -10.66 9.60 -6.73
CA ARG A 56 -11.78 10.48 -6.51
C ARG A 56 -11.28 11.80 -5.93
N PRO A 57 -11.60 12.95 -6.55
CA PRO A 57 -11.15 14.24 -6.03
C PRO A 57 -11.66 14.49 -4.60
N LEU A 58 -10.79 15.00 -3.76
CA LEU A 58 -11.12 15.47 -2.42
C LEU A 58 -11.03 16.99 -2.41
N TRP A 59 -12.01 17.64 -1.75
CA TRP A 59 -12.09 19.10 -1.78
C TRP A 59 -10.91 19.80 -1.10
N ASP A 60 -10.27 19.14 -0.14
CA ASP A 60 -9.18 19.68 0.68
C ASP A 60 -7.79 19.27 0.20
N PHE A 61 -7.69 18.51 -0.90
CA PHE A 61 -6.41 18.08 -1.47
C PHE A 61 -6.34 18.37 -2.97
N PRO A 62 -5.15 18.69 -3.49
CA PRO A 62 -4.96 18.82 -4.93
C PRO A 62 -5.30 17.50 -5.64
N ARG A 63 -5.88 17.62 -6.84
CA ARG A 63 -6.21 16.44 -7.65
C ARG A 63 -4.96 15.67 -8.04
N GLY A 64 -5.07 14.34 -8.08
CA GLY A 64 -3.99 13.47 -8.56
C GLY A 64 -2.85 13.26 -7.56
N THR A 65 -3.03 13.64 -6.28
CA THR A 65 -1.97 13.55 -5.27
C THR A 65 -2.16 12.43 -4.26
N LEU A 66 -3.24 11.66 -4.34
CA LEU A 66 -3.50 10.60 -3.35
C LEU A 66 -2.45 9.49 -3.43
N CYS A 67 -2.05 9.08 -4.62
CA CYS A 67 -1.00 8.09 -4.80
C CYS A 67 0.33 8.58 -4.23
N ASP A 68 0.66 9.84 -4.46
CA ASP A 68 1.88 10.44 -3.95
C ASP A 68 1.90 10.46 -2.41
N ARG A 69 0.74 10.69 -1.80
CA ARG A 69 0.59 10.70 -0.34
C ARG A 69 0.78 9.31 0.25
N GLU A 70 0.28 8.28 -0.41
CA GLU A 70 0.46 6.90 0.04
C GLU A 70 1.92 6.46 -0.08
N VAL A 71 2.60 6.84 -1.15
CA VAL A 71 4.03 6.60 -1.31
C VAL A 71 4.83 7.35 -0.24
N ALA A 72 4.47 8.60 0.02
CA ALA A 72 5.13 9.39 1.07
C ALA A 72 4.96 8.75 2.46
N ALA A 73 3.78 8.21 2.75
CA ALA A 73 3.54 7.52 4.02
C ALA A 73 4.47 6.32 4.19
N HIS A 74 4.68 5.54 3.13
CA HIS A 74 5.63 4.44 3.16
C HIS A 74 7.05 4.94 3.43
N ARG A 75 7.49 5.97 2.72
CA ARG A 75 8.84 6.53 2.88
C ARG A 75 9.08 7.08 4.29
N VAL A 76 8.08 7.73 4.87
CA VAL A 76 8.16 8.22 6.25
C VAL A 76 8.29 7.05 7.22
N SER A 77 7.47 6.01 7.05
CA SER A 77 7.53 4.81 7.88
C SER A 77 8.91 4.15 7.82
N GLU A 78 9.48 4.04 6.63
CA GLU A 78 10.83 3.48 6.44
C GLU A 78 11.90 4.36 7.09
N ALA A 79 11.84 5.68 6.88
CA ALA A 79 12.82 6.62 7.42
C ALA A 79 12.84 6.62 8.94
N LEU A 80 11.68 6.40 9.56
CA LEU A 80 11.55 6.36 11.02
C LEU A 80 11.76 4.97 11.60
N GLY A 81 11.99 3.95 10.75
CA GLY A 81 12.18 2.58 11.20
C GLY A 81 10.92 1.93 11.76
N TRP A 82 9.74 2.45 11.44
CA TRP A 82 8.48 1.93 11.99
C TRP A 82 8.03 0.63 11.35
N GLY A 83 8.23 0.46 10.04
CA GLY A 83 7.83 -0.75 9.31
C GLY A 83 6.33 -1.02 9.32
N ILE A 84 5.51 0.02 9.45
CA ILE A 84 4.05 -0.14 9.57
C ILE A 84 3.32 0.02 8.24
N VAL A 85 3.97 0.60 7.24
CA VAL A 85 3.38 0.75 5.90
C VAL A 85 4.10 -0.21 4.95
N PRO A 86 3.38 -1.12 4.28
CA PRO A 86 4.01 -2.01 3.29
C PRO A 86 4.66 -1.22 2.16
N LEU A 87 5.59 -1.84 1.44
CA LEU A 87 6.24 -1.22 0.29
C LEU A 87 5.19 -0.62 -0.65
N THR A 88 5.34 0.66 -0.92
CA THR A 88 4.43 1.43 -1.78
C THR A 88 5.26 2.29 -2.72
N ILE A 89 5.04 2.14 -4.02
CA ILE A 89 5.79 2.86 -5.06
C ILE A 89 4.85 3.42 -6.11
N LEU A 90 5.36 4.40 -6.86
CA LEU A 90 4.72 4.87 -8.09
C LEU A 90 5.33 4.16 -9.29
N ARG A 91 4.49 3.74 -10.21
CA ARG A 91 4.94 3.15 -11.47
C ARG A 91 3.81 3.15 -12.51
N ASP A 92 4.19 2.90 -13.76
CA ASP A 92 3.22 2.63 -14.81
C ASP A 92 2.55 1.28 -14.59
N GLY A 93 1.30 1.18 -15.00
CA GLY A 93 0.53 -0.04 -14.95
C GLY A 93 -0.50 -0.10 -16.07
N PRO A 94 -1.35 -1.15 -16.09
CA PRO A 94 -2.32 -1.36 -17.16
C PRO A 94 -3.30 -0.21 -17.38
N ALA A 95 -3.58 0.56 -16.34
CA ALA A 95 -4.48 1.72 -16.40
C ALA A 95 -3.73 3.05 -16.21
N GLY A 96 -2.42 3.07 -16.49
CA GLY A 96 -1.58 4.25 -16.39
C GLY A 96 -0.80 4.33 -15.10
N VAL A 97 -0.12 5.45 -14.90
CA VAL A 97 0.66 5.71 -13.69
C VAL A 97 -0.24 5.62 -12.46
N GLY A 98 0.25 4.95 -11.44
CA GLY A 98 -0.44 4.82 -10.18
C GLY A 98 0.47 4.29 -9.09
N MET A 99 -0.10 4.00 -7.94
CA MET A 99 0.64 3.38 -6.85
C MET A 99 0.46 1.87 -6.87
N VAL A 100 1.53 1.17 -6.53
CA VAL A 100 1.51 -0.27 -6.27
C VAL A 100 1.98 -0.47 -4.85
N GLN A 101 1.16 -1.15 -4.06
CA GLN A 101 1.46 -1.46 -2.66
C GLN A 101 1.39 -2.96 -2.46
N ARG A 102 2.38 -3.53 -1.78
CA ARG A 102 2.35 -4.95 -1.46
C ARG A 102 1.09 -5.28 -0.66
N PHE A 103 0.35 -6.28 -1.12
CA PHE A 103 -0.80 -6.79 -0.39
C PHE A 103 -0.32 -7.69 0.74
N VAL A 104 -0.75 -7.35 1.96
CA VAL A 104 -0.45 -8.14 3.14
C VAL A 104 -1.72 -8.86 3.56
N GLU A 105 -1.71 -10.19 3.47
CA GLU A 105 -2.80 -10.98 4.00
C GLU A 105 -2.78 -10.84 5.51
N HIS A 106 -3.91 -10.48 6.07
CA HIS A 106 -4.03 -10.37 7.51
C HIS A 106 -4.72 -11.61 8.08
N ASP A 107 -4.31 -12.00 9.27
CA ASP A 107 -5.00 -13.01 10.05
C ASP A 107 -6.43 -12.50 10.31
N PRO A 108 -7.47 -13.35 10.19
CA PRO A 108 -8.83 -12.95 10.54
C PRO A 108 -8.97 -12.34 11.93
N GLU A 109 -8.05 -12.64 12.84
CA GLU A 109 -8.01 -12.04 14.16
C GLU A 109 -7.30 -10.69 14.18
N GLU A 110 -6.55 -10.35 13.15
CA GLU A 110 -5.90 -9.04 12.98
C GLU A 110 -6.82 -8.10 12.19
N HIS A 111 -7.98 -7.82 12.75
CA HIS A 111 -8.92 -6.87 12.17
C HIS A 111 -8.64 -5.45 12.66
N PHE A 112 -9.40 -4.50 12.16
CA PHE A 112 -9.25 -3.08 12.46
C PHE A 112 -9.08 -2.77 13.95
N PHE A 113 -9.88 -3.40 14.81
CA PHE A 113 -9.84 -3.11 16.25
C PHE A 113 -8.56 -3.58 16.93
N THR A 114 -8.05 -4.74 16.57
CA THR A 114 -6.78 -5.25 17.11
C THR A 114 -5.59 -4.43 16.62
N LEU A 115 -5.59 -4.04 15.36
CA LEU A 115 -4.52 -3.20 14.81
C LEU A 115 -4.55 -1.80 15.43
N ARG A 116 -5.74 -1.24 15.64
CA ARG A 116 -5.89 0.04 16.33
C ARG A 116 -5.26 0.01 17.72
N ASP A 117 -5.52 -1.04 18.48
CA ASP A 117 -4.98 -1.17 19.84
C ASP A 117 -3.45 -1.28 19.85
N ARG A 118 -2.88 -2.02 18.87
CA ARG A 118 -1.42 -2.09 18.70
C ARG A 118 -0.80 -0.74 18.40
N PHE A 119 -1.40 0.02 17.51
CA PHE A 119 -0.86 1.29 17.06
C PHE A 119 -1.14 2.43 18.02
N ALA A 120 -2.11 2.29 18.92
CA ALA A 120 -2.38 3.29 19.96
C ALA A 120 -1.14 3.58 20.80
N ASP A 121 -0.33 2.59 21.12
CA ASP A 121 0.91 2.77 21.87
C ASP A 121 1.93 3.60 21.09
N VAL A 122 2.00 3.41 19.78
CA VAL A 122 2.89 4.18 18.91
C VAL A 122 2.46 5.64 18.91
N PHE A 123 1.16 5.92 18.75
CA PHE A 123 0.65 7.28 18.75
C PHE A 123 0.89 7.97 20.08
N ARG A 124 0.68 7.27 21.19
CA ARG A 124 0.93 7.83 22.54
C ARG A 124 2.38 8.21 22.75
N ARG A 125 3.34 7.42 22.24
CA ARG A 125 4.77 7.72 22.33
C ARG A 125 5.14 9.05 21.66
N PHE A 126 4.40 9.44 20.64
CA PHE A 126 4.64 10.67 19.89
C PHE A 126 3.73 11.81 20.33
N GLY A 127 3.01 11.65 21.43
CA GLY A 127 2.13 12.69 21.97
C GLY A 127 0.87 12.94 21.15
N LEU A 128 0.49 11.99 20.30
CA LEU A 128 -0.71 12.08 19.50
C LEU A 128 -1.93 11.60 20.29
N PRO A 129 -3.10 12.23 20.12
CA PRO A 129 -4.31 11.81 20.83
C PRO A 129 -4.78 10.43 20.37
N ASP A 130 -5.36 9.66 21.31
CA ASP A 130 -5.92 8.33 21.00
C ASP A 130 -7.01 8.39 19.94
N SER A 131 -7.66 9.51 19.75
CA SER A 131 -8.68 9.71 18.72
C SER A 131 -8.13 9.55 17.30
N ILE A 132 -6.82 9.69 17.09
CA ILE A 132 -6.20 9.47 15.78
C ILE A 132 -6.13 7.99 15.47
N ALA A 133 -6.01 7.13 16.48
CA ALA A 133 -5.98 5.68 16.34
C ALA A 133 -7.38 5.07 16.26
N ALA A 134 -8.41 5.82 16.53
CA ALA A 134 -9.78 5.34 16.57
C ALA A 134 -10.45 5.34 15.18
#